data_9830c85548dc0623867d118264e7467c
#
_entry.id   9830c85548dc0623867d118264e7467c
#
_cell.length_a   1.000
_cell.length_b   1.000
_cell.length_c   1.000
_cell.angle_alpha   90.00
_cell.angle_beta   90.00
_cell.angle_gamma   90.00
#
_symmetry.space_group_name_H-M   'P 1'
#
loop_
_entity.id
_entity.type
_entity.pdbx_description
1 polymer ?
#
loop_
_entity_poly.entity_id
_entity_poly.type
_entity_poly.pdbx_seq_one_letter_code
_entity_poly.pdbx_strand_id
1 'polypeptide(L)'
;MENNDLSLVEKRLVARFLDMFIKFGLILALGSFCFTVFSPFMNMMLWALILAVTLYPLHQRFAARLGGKQGQSSTLLVLLGILLIVAPTVAMLGSLGDSVSALIDKVNNNTLVIPAPSADIASIPLIGAKLHALWTKASVDLPSLLISYKPQLGDMAKQTVTMLASMGGGLLGFVASFIVAGIIMAWGAPGAISAERIAMRITDERKGLALTKLCTSTIRAVAMGVIGVAFIQALLAGVIMSLAGIPAVGIFFVLALILGIAQVPVILVTGP
;
A
#
# COMPACT_ATOMS: atom_id res chain seq x y z
N MET A 1 -60.62 40.52 -12.58
CA MET A 1 -60.00 39.96 -11.35
C MET A 1 -59.14 38.71 -11.60
N GLU A 2 -59.51 37.87 -12.52
CA GLU A 2 -58.88 36.60 -12.84
C GLU A 2 -57.45 36.73 -13.38
N ASN A 3 -57.07 37.71 -14.18
CA ASN A 3 -55.77 37.95 -14.74
C ASN A 3 -54.68 38.32 -13.70
N ASN A 4 -55.08 38.91 -12.57
CA ASN A 4 -54.17 39.35 -11.53
C ASN A 4 -53.72 38.15 -10.61
N ASP A 5 -54.61 37.18 -10.40
CA ASP A 5 -54.36 36.00 -9.61
C ASP A 5 -53.46 35.03 -10.34
N LEU A 6 -53.57 34.87 -11.65
CA LEU A 6 -52.68 34.06 -12.49
C LEU A 6 -51.26 34.63 -12.47
N SER A 7 -51.08 35.95 -12.56
CA SER A 7 -49.74 36.57 -12.50
C SER A 7 -49.06 36.44 -11.14
N LEU A 8 -49.81 36.38 -10.05
CA LEU A 8 -49.28 36.15 -8.70
C LEU A 8 -48.88 34.70 -8.47
N VAL A 9 -49.63 33.74 -9.04
CA VAL A 9 -49.30 32.33 -8.98
C VAL A 9 -48.04 32.03 -9.80
N GLU A 10 -47.93 32.61 -10.98
CA GLU A 10 -46.77 32.47 -11.86
C GLU A 10 -45.47 33.03 -11.21
N LYS A 11 -45.55 34.21 -10.61
CA LYS A 11 -44.45 34.83 -9.87
C LYS A 11 -44.01 33.96 -8.66
N ARG A 12 -44.95 33.37 -7.93
CA ARG A 12 -44.64 32.47 -6.81
C ARG A 12 -44.03 31.16 -7.28
N LEU A 13 -44.45 30.61 -8.41
CA LEU A 13 -43.86 29.43 -9.02
C LEU A 13 -42.43 29.70 -9.46
N VAL A 14 -42.18 30.77 -10.21
CA VAL A 14 -40.83 31.17 -10.65
C VAL A 14 -39.91 31.40 -9.45
N ALA A 15 -40.38 32.10 -8.41
CA ALA A 15 -39.58 32.31 -7.20
C ALA A 15 -39.21 31.00 -6.49
N ARG A 16 -40.15 30.04 -6.41
CA ARG A 16 -39.89 28.72 -5.84
C ARG A 16 -38.89 27.90 -6.68
N PHE A 17 -39.04 27.96 -8.01
CA PHE A 17 -38.10 27.31 -8.91
C PHE A 17 -36.67 27.90 -8.79
N LEU A 18 -36.61 29.24 -8.74
CA LEU A 18 -35.33 29.94 -8.56
C LEU A 18 -34.65 29.58 -7.22
N ASP A 19 -35.43 29.58 -6.14
CA ASP A 19 -34.95 29.23 -4.79
C ASP A 19 -34.47 27.76 -4.72
N MET A 20 -35.20 26.85 -5.37
CA MET A 20 -34.82 25.47 -5.49
C MET A 20 -33.52 25.29 -6.32
N PHE A 21 -33.40 26.04 -7.42
CA PHE A 21 -32.22 26.00 -8.29
C PHE A 21 -30.99 26.58 -7.59
N ILE A 22 -31.13 27.65 -6.83
CA ILE A 22 -30.06 28.25 -6.03
C ILE A 22 -29.62 27.29 -4.92
N LYS A 23 -30.55 26.67 -4.19
CA LYS A 23 -30.25 25.69 -3.16
C LYS A 23 -29.54 24.48 -3.73
N PHE A 24 -30.00 23.94 -4.85
CA PHE A 24 -29.37 22.81 -5.52
C PHE A 24 -27.97 23.17 -6.04
N GLY A 25 -27.83 24.34 -6.67
CA GLY A 25 -26.52 24.84 -7.12
C GLY A 25 -25.53 25.04 -5.97
N LEU A 26 -26.01 25.59 -4.84
CA LEU A 26 -25.17 25.75 -3.64
C LEU A 26 -24.73 24.40 -3.06
N ILE A 27 -25.63 23.43 -2.99
CA ILE A 27 -25.30 22.07 -2.52
C ILE A 27 -24.29 21.41 -3.43
N LEU A 28 -24.47 21.52 -4.76
CA LEU A 28 -23.51 20.99 -5.74
C LEU A 28 -22.15 21.68 -5.64
N ALA A 29 -22.13 23.01 -5.56
CA ALA A 29 -20.89 23.77 -5.42
C ALA A 29 -20.14 23.39 -4.13
N LEU A 30 -20.85 23.34 -3.00
CA LEU A 30 -20.29 22.94 -1.71
C LEU A 30 -19.82 21.49 -1.74
N GLY A 31 -20.60 20.57 -2.30
CA GLY A 31 -20.24 19.17 -2.45
C GLY A 31 -19.01 18.98 -3.32
N SER A 32 -18.93 19.68 -4.46
CA SER A 32 -17.77 19.67 -5.34
C SER A 32 -16.52 20.22 -4.65
N PHE A 33 -16.65 21.32 -3.93
CA PHE A 33 -15.56 21.89 -3.15
C PHE A 33 -15.06 20.92 -2.06
N CYS A 34 -15.97 20.35 -1.27
CA CYS A 34 -15.64 19.33 -0.26
C CYS A 34 -14.97 18.12 -0.89
N PHE A 35 -15.46 17.64 -2.04
CA PHE A 35 -14.85 16.52 -2.76
C PHE A 35 -13.43 16.85 -3.21
N THR A 36 -13.19 18.03 -3.76
CA THR A 36 -11.85 18.46 -4.21
C THR A 36 -10.86 18.52 -3.06
N VAL A 37 -11.29 19.08 -1.92
CA VAL A 37 -10.45 19.16 -0.69
C VAL A 37 -10.19 17.75 -0.11
N PHE A 38 -11.19 16.88 -0.15
CA PHE A 38 -11.09 15.54 0.46
C PHE A 38 -10.40 14.51 -0.45
N SER A 39 -10.42 14.73 -1.78
CA SER A 39 -9.90 13.81 -2.79
C SER A 39 -8.48 13.29 -2.51
N PRO A 40 -7.48 14.13 -2.15
CA PRO A 40 -6.13 13.65 -1.87
C PRO A 40 -6.06 12.72 -0.64
N PHE A 41 -7.00 12.86 0.29
CA PHE A 41 -7.06 12.03 1.52
C PHE A 41 -7.90 10.77 1.34
N MET A 42 -8.64 10.65 0.25
CA MET A 42 -9.58 9.55 0.05
C MET A 42 -8.89 8.18 0.04
N ASN A 43 -7.75 8.09 -0.64
CA ASN A 43 -6.96 6.85 -0.66
C ASN A 43 -6.46 6.46 0.73
N MET A 44 -5.94 7.42 1.50
CA MET A 44 -5.50 7.21 2.88
C MET A 44 -6.65 6.74 3.79
N MET A 45 -7.84 7.36 3.67
CA MET A 45 -9.02 6.97 4.45
C MET A 45 -9.56 5.59 4.08
N LEU A 46 -9.54 5.27 2.77
CA LEU A 46 -9.94 3.94 2.30
C LEU A 46 -9.04 2.86 2.90
N TRP A 47 -7.72 3.05 2.84
CA TRP A 47 -6.76 2.14 3.46
C TRP A 47 -6.95 2.06 4.98
N ALA A 48 -7.17 3.19 5.64
CA ALA A 48 -7.43 3.23 7.08
C ALA A 48 -8.69 2.41 7.45
N LEU A 49 -9.76 2.52 6.67
CA LEU A 49 -10.99 1.76 6.89
C LEU A 49 -10.76 0.26 6.70
N ILE A 50 -10.07 -0.14 5.62
CA ILE A 50 -9.72 -1.54 5.35
C ILE A 50 -8.91 -2.13 6.50
N LEU A 51 -7.87 -1.43 6.93
CA LEU A 51 -7.03 -1.85 8.06
C LEU A 51 -7.83 -1.94 9.35
N ALA A 52 -8.67 -0.95 9.65
CA ALA A 52 -9.51 -0.95 10.84
C ALA A 52 -10.45 -2.15 10.87
N VAL A 53 -11.19 -2.42 9.80
CA VAL A 53 -12.13 -3.55 9.70
C VAL A 53 -11.41 -4.89 9.80
N THR A 54 -10.23 -5.01 9.20
CA THR A 54 -9.43 -6.23 9.20
C THR A 54 -8.81 -6.52 10.57
N LEU A 55 -8.24 -5.49 11.21
CA LEU A 55 -7.55 -5.62 12.49
C LEU A 55 -8.49 -5.55 13.69
N TYR A 56 -9.76 -5.18 13.50
CA TYR A 56 -10.74 -5.04 14.59
C TYR A 56 -10.88 -6.30 15.47
N PRO A 57 -10.95 -7.54 14.93
CA PRO A 57 -11.00 -8.74 15.77
C PRO A 57 -9.75 -8.90 16.65
N LEU A 58 -8.59 -8.55 16.11
CA LEU A 58 -7.32 -8.58 16.87
C LEU A 58 -7.31 -7.50 17.95
N HIS A 59 -7.72 -6.28 17.60
CA HIS A 59 -7.89 -5.18 18.54
C HIS A 59 -8.80 -5.55 19.72
N GLN A 60 -9.94 -6.20 19.46
CA GLN A 60 -10.86 -6.63 20.53
C GLN A 60 -10.24 -7.68 21.45
N ARG A 61 -9.41 -8.60 20.94
CA ARG A 61 -8.67 -9.56 21.76
C ARG A 61 -7.67 -8.86 22.69
N PHE A 62 -6.96 -7.86 22.19
CA PHE A 62 -6.06 -7.03 23.00
C PHE A 62 -6.84 -6.19 24.02
N ALA A 63 -7.94 -5.57 23.62
CA ALA A 63 -8.80 -4.81 24.54
C ALA A 63 -9.33 -5.67 25.69
N ALA A 64 -9.75 -6.90 25.41
CA ALA A 64 -10.19 -7.84 26.44
C ALA A 64 -9.08 -8.15 27.46
N ARG A 65 -7.83 -8.29 27.01
CA ARG A 65 -6.68 -8.53 27.89
C ARG A 65 -6.26 -7.28 28.68
N LEU A 66 -6.57 -6.09 28.17
CA LEU A 66 -6.26 -4.79 28.79
C LEU A 66 -7.43 -4.23 29.64
N GLY A 67 -8.36 -5.10 30.07
CA GLY A 67 -9.49 -4.68 30.91
C GLY A 67 -10.53 -3.82 30.19
N GLY A 68 -10.72 -4.02 28.89
CA GLY A 68 -11.74 -3.31 28.09
C GLY A 68 -11.33 -1.91 27.59
N LYS A 69 -10.07 -1.49 27.82
CA LYS A 69 -9.57 -0.16 27.44
C LYS A 69 -9.30 -0.06 25.93
N GLN A 70 -10.34 0.30 25.17
CA GLN A 70 -10.32 0.34 23.70
C GLN A 70 -9.21 1.26 23.15
N GLY A 71 -9.04 2.48 23.69
CA GLY A 71 -8.01 3.41 23.25
C GLY A 71 -6.59 2.89 23.45
N GLN A 72 -6.29 2.31 24.62
CA GLN A 72 -4.95 1.76 24.89
C GLN A 72 -4.63 0.57 24.00
N SER A 73 -5.61 -0.31 23.77
CA SER A 73 -5.47 -1.45 22.86
C SER A 73 -5.20 -0.98 21.42
N SER A 74 -5.93 0.01 20.96
CA SER A 74 -5.77 0.60 19.64
C SER A 74 -4.38 1.23 19.48
N THR A 75 -3.94 2.04 20.44
CA THR A 75 -2.62 2.67 20.41
C THR A 75 -1.49 1.64 20.41
N LEU A 76 -1.59 0.61 21.26
CA LEU A 76 -0.61 -0.47 21.31
C LEU A 76 -0.53 -1.22 19.98
N LEU A 77 -1.68 -1.55 19.38
CA LEU A 77 -1.74 -2.25 18.09
C LEU A 77 -1.14 -1.40 16.97
N VAL A 78 -1.43 -0.09 16.95
CA VAL A 78 -0.87 0.84 15.98
C VAL A 78 0.64 0.96 16.13
N LEU A 79 1.14 1.16 17.34
CA LEU A 79 2.60 1.25 17.58
C LEU A 79 3.31 -0.05 17.19
N LEU A 80 2.76 -1.20 17.59
CA LEU A 80 3.33 -2.49 17.23
C LEU A 80 3.33 -2.72 15.71
N GLY A 81 2.23 -2.40 15.03
CA GLY A 81 2.10 -2.56 13.59
C GLY A 81 3.01 -1.62 12.80
N ILE A 82 3.12 -0.36 13.22
CA ILE A 82 4.05 0.61 12.63
C ILE A 82 5.49 0.10 12.81
N LEU A 83 5.88 -0.27 14.03
CA LEU A 83 7.22 -0.77 14.30
C LEU A 83 7.55 -2.00 13.46
N LEU A 84 6.60 -2.96 13.39
CA LEU A 84 6.77 -4.21 12.65
C LEU A 84 6.97 -4.01 11.15
N ILE A 85 6.34 -3.01 10.56
CA ILE A 85 6.40 -2.74 9.12
C ILE A 85 7.47 -1.70 8.79
N VAL A 86 7.53 -0.59 9.53
CA VAL A 86 8.46 0.51 9.23
C VAL A 86 9.91 0.12 9.51
N ALA A 87 10.19 -0.54 10.63
CA ALA A 87 11.57 -0.87 10.99
C ALA A 87 12.28 -1.75 9.93
N PRO A 88 11.72 -2.88 9.49
CA PRO A 88 12.35 -3.68 8.45
C PRO A 88 12.38 -2.96 7.09
N THR A 89 11.34 -2.21 6.75
CA THR A 89 11.29 -1.48 5.48
C THR A 89 12.38 -0.41 5.40
N VAL A 90 12.56 0.37 6.47
CA VAL A 90 13.63 1.40 6.54
C VAL A 90 15.01 0.75 6.50
N ALA A 91 15.23 -0.35 7.24
CA ALA A 91 16.50 -1.08 7.22
C ALA A 91 16.84 -1.58 5.81
N MET A 92 15.86 -2.12 5.09
CA MET A 92 16.05 -2.58 3.71
C MET A 92 16.31 -1.43 2.74
N LEU A 93 15.54 -0.35 2.82
CA LEU A 93 15.75 0.83 1.97
C LEU A 93 17.15 1.42 2.20
N GLY A 94 17.63 1.46 3.45
CA GLY A 94 18.99 1.87 3.78
C GLY A 94 20.03 0.96 3.14
N SER A 95 19.91 -0.35 3.33
CA SER A 95 20.83 -1.34 2.75
C SER A 95 20.86 -1.30 1.22
N LEU A 96 19.71 -1.12 0.57
CA LEU A 96 19.63 -0.93 -0.88
C LEU A 96 20.31 0.36 -1.32
N GLY A 97 20.10 1.47 -0.59
CA GLY A 97 20.75 2.75 -0.86
C GLY A 97 22.27 2.63 -0.77
N ASP A 98 22.78 2.00 0.27
CA ASP A 98 24.19 1.74 0.48
C ASP A 98 24.78 0.85 -0.63
N SER A 99 24.07 -0.20 -1.03
CA SER A 99 24.48 -1.10 -2.10
C SER A 99 24.54 -0.38 -3.46
N VAL A 100 23.55 0.43 -3.78
CA VAL A 100 23.53 1.23 -5.01
C VAL A 100 24.66 2.27 -5.00
N SER A 101 24.88 2.96 -3.90
CA SER A 101 25.96 3.93 -3.75
C SER A 101 27.33 3.28 -3.90
N ALA A 102 27.55 2.16 -3.23
CA ALA A 102 28.78 1.38 -3.34
C ALA A 102 29.03 0.86 -4.77
N LEU A 103 27.98 0.48 -5.48
CA LEU A 103 28.08 0.07 -6.88
C LEU A 103 28.48 1.25 -7.78
N ILE A 104 27.84 2.41 -7.58
CA ILE A 104 28.17 3.64 -8.33
C ILE A 104 29.62 4.05 -8.08
N ASP A 105 30.08 4.00 -6.83
CA ASP A 105 31.47 4.33 -6.47
C ASP A 105 32.47 3.36 -7.10
N LYS A 106 32.19 2.05 -7.09
CA LYS A 106 33.02 1.04 -7.75
C LYS A 106 33.09 1.24 -9.27
N VAL A 107 31.96 1.63 -9.89
CA VAL A 107 31.91 1.96 -11.34
C VAL A 107 32.72 3.21 -11.65
N ASN A 108 32.53 4.28 -10.86
CA ASN A 108 33.24 5.55 -11.08
C ASN A 108 34.75 5.41 -10.85
N ASN A 109 35.17 4.61 -9.90
CA ASN A 109 36.58 4.38 -9.57
C ASN A 109 37.24 3.25 -10.41
N ASN A 110 36.51 2.68 -11.38
CA ASN A 110 36.97 1.52 -12.19
C ASN A 110 37.46 0.34 -11.35
N THR A 111 36.91 0.16 -10.15
CA THR A 111 37.27 -0.94 -9.23
C THR A 111 36.25 -2.09 -9.24
N LEU A 112 35.23 -1.99 -10.12
CA LEU A 112 34.24 -3.04 -10.27
C LEU A 112 34.85 -4.24 -11.00
N VAL A 113 35.06 -5.33 -10.27
CA VAL A 113 35.54 -6.62 -10.83
C VAL A 113 34.34 -7.55 -10.90
N ILE A 114 34.02 -8.00 -12.10
CA ILE A 114 32.99 -9.03 -12.32
C ILE A 114 33.72 -10.39 -12.38
N PRO A 115 33.40 -11.33 -11.49
CA PRO A 115 33.99 -12.68 -11.55
C PRO A 115 33.60 -13.37 -12.87
N ALA A 116 34.48 -14.23 -13.37
CA ALA A 116 34.21 -15.01 -14.57
C ALA A 116 32.95 -15.89 -14.38
N PRO A 117 32.12 -16.06 -15.42
CA PRO A 117 30.92 -16.88 -15.31
C PRO A 117 31.31 -18.35 -15.11
N SER A 118 30.57 -19.06 -14.27
CA SER A 118 30.67 -20.51 -14.14
C SER A 118 30.22 -21.23 -15.42
N ALA A 119 30.86 -22.33 -15.77
CA ALA A 119 30.52 -23.09 -16.97
C ALA A 119 29.07 -23.63 -16.96
N ASP A 120 28.49 -23.81 -15.77
CA ASP A 120 27.13 -24.30 -15.59
C ASP A 120 26.05 -23.34 -16.14
N ILE A 121 26.37 -22.05 -16.23
CA ILE A 121 25.43 -21.04 -16.78
C ILE A 121 25.18 -21.28 -18.27
N ALA A 122 26.18 -21.77 -19.00
CA ALA A 122 26.04 -22.07 -20.43
C ALA A 122 25.06 -23.23 -20.69
N SER A 123 24.84 -24.10 -19.71
CA SER A 123 23.95 -25.27 -19.82
C SER A 123 22.46 -24.96 -19.66
N ILE A 124 22.07 -23.72 -19.28
CA ILE A 124 20.67 -23.32 -19.10
C ILE A 124 19.97 -23.28 -20.47
N PRO A 125 18.92 -24.07 -20.71
CA PRO A 125 18.23 -24.10 -21.98
C PRO A 125 17.58 -22.73 -22.31
N LEU A 126 17.64 -22.29 -23.57
CA LEU A 126 17.08 -21.05 -24.16
C LEU A 126 17.85 -19.76 -23.86
N ILE A 127 18.48 -19.57 -22.71
CA ILE A 127 19.05 -18.28 -22.30
C ILE A 127 20.55 -18.40 -21.96
N GLY A 128 21.04 -19.61 -21.59
CA GLY A 128 22.37 -19.84 -21.03
C GLY A 128 23.51 -19.35 -21.93
N ALA A 129 23.48 -19.64 -23.21
CA ALA A 129 24.55 -19.24 -24.15
C ALA A 129 24.64 -17.70 -24.30
N LYS A 130 23.50 -17.00 -24.35
CA LYS A 130 23.44 -15.53 -24.44
C LYS A 130 23.89 -14.88 -23.14
N LEU A 131 23.46 -15.44 -22.01
CA LEU A 131 23.83 -14.93 -20.70
C LEU A 131 25.33 -15.13 -20.43
N HIS A 132 25.86 -16.31 -20.73
CA HIS A 132 27.28 -16.61 -20.62
C HIS A 132 28.15 -15.70 -21.49
N ALA A 133 27.76 -15.45 -22.74
CA ALA A 133 28.46 -14.56 -23.64
C ALA A 133 28.47 -13.09 -23.15
N LEU A 134 27.33 -12.59 -22.65
CA LEU A 134 27.23 -11.26 -22.03
C LEU A 134 28.07 -11.15 -20.76
N TRP A 135 28.02 -12.17 -19.90
CA TRP A 135 28.79 -12.21 -18.66
C TRP A 135 30.31 -12.27 -18.93
N THR A 136 30.73 -13.10 -19.89
CA THR A 136 32.15 -13.16 -20.30
C THR A 136 32.64 -11.81 -20.85
N LYS A 137 31.84 -11.13 -21.68
CA LYS A 137 32.16 -9.77 -22.12
C LYS A 137 32.26 -8.80 -20.95
N ALA A 138 31.36 -8.88 -20.00
CA ALA A 138 31.36 -8.03 -18.81
C ALA A 138 32.56 -8.29 -17.89
N SER A 139 33.05 -9.51 -17.79
CA SER A 139 34.21 -9.85 -16.97
C SER A 139 35.56 -9.48 -17.62
N VAL A 140 35.64 -9.42 -18.96
CA VAL A 140 36.90 -9.15 -19.70
C VAL A 140 37.05 -7.67 -20.03
N ASP A 141 35.98 -6.98 -20.43
CA ASP A 141 36.03 -5.57 -20.89
C ASP A 141 34.84 -4.77 -20.34
N LEU A 142 34.80 -4.65 -19.02
CA LEU A 142 33.79 -3.86 -18.32
C LEU A 142 33.78 -2.38 -18.72
N PRO A 143 34.95 -1.69 -18.90
CA PRO A 143 34.96 -0.28 -19.26
C PRO A 143 34.27 0.03 -20.57
N SER A 144 34.47 -0.76 -21.61
CA SER A 144 33.83 -0.54 -22.92
C SER A 144 32.32 -0.79 -22.89
N LEU A 145 31.88 -1.80 -22.11
CA LEU A 145 30.46 -2.06 -21.88
C LEU A 145 29.81 -0.91 -21.09
N LEU A 146 30.46 -0.42 -20.03
CA LEU A 146 29.95 0.71 -19.25
C LEU A 146 29.81 1.97 -20.13
N ILE A 147 30.75 2.24 -21.01
CA ILE A 147 30.67 3.36 -21.95
C ILE A 147 29.51 3.17 -22.95
N SER A 148 29.35 1.94 -23.48
CA SER A 148 28.29 1.63 -24.46
C SER A 148 26.89 1.70 -23.86
N TYR A 149 26.73 1.33 -22.59
CA TYR A 149 25.44 1.29 -21.87
C TYR A 149 25.25 2.44 -20.88
N LYS A 150 26.18 3.41 -20.84
CA LYS A 150 26.14 4.55 -19.91
C LYS A 150 24.80 5.30 -19.89
N PRO A 151 24.12 5.58 -21.03
CA PRO A 151 22.81 6.21 -21.01
C PRO A 151 21.76 5.34 -20.31
N GLN A 152 21.70 4.05 -20.66
CA GLN A 152 20.71 3.11 -20.08
C GLN A 152 20.96 2.88 -18.59
N LEU A 153 22.23 2.78 -18.16
CA LEU A 153 22.60 2.66 -16.76
C LEU A 153 22.25 3.91 -15.97
N GLY A 154 22.42 5.09 -16.55
CA GLY A 154 22.03 6.36 -15.96
C GLY A 154 20.52 6.48 -15.77
N ASP A 155 19.74 6.03 -16.76
CA ASP A 155 18.28 6.02 -16.68
C ASP A 155 17.78 4.99 -15.66
N MET A 156 18.37 3.80 -15.62
CA MET A 156 18.07 2.79 -14.61
C MET A 156 18.39 3.27 -13.19
N ALA A 157 19.54 3.90 -12.98
CA ALA A 157 19.91 4.47 -11.69
C ALA A 157 18.91 5.56 -11.25
N LYS A 158 18.54 6.47 -12.18
CA LYS A 158 17.51 7.47 -11.93
C LYS A 158 16.15 6.85 -11.56
N GLN A 159 15.72 5.86 -12.31
CA GLN A 159 14.47 5.14 -12.03
C GLN A 159 14.52 4.45 -10.67
N THR A 160 15.63 3.82 -10.32
CA THR A 160 15.81 3.17 -9.01
C THR A 160 15.74 4.18 -7.87
N VAL A 161 16.44 5.31 -7.99
CA VAL A 161 16.37 6.38 -6.98
C VAL A 161 14.97 6.95 -6.86
N THR A 162 14.27 7.18 -7.98
CA THR A 162 12.89 7.67 -7.97
C THR A 162 11.94 6.65 -7.34
N MET A 163 12.14 5.36 -7.62
CA MET A 163 11.37 4.28 -7.01
C MET A 163 11.59 4.22 -5.49
N LEU A 164 12.84 4.29 -5.02
CA LEU A 164 13.16 4.32 -3.58
C LEU A 164 12.54 5.54 -2.89
N ALA A 165 12.61 6.72 -3.50
CA ALA A 165 11.99 7.93 -2.99
C ALA A 165 10.45 7.81 -2.91
N SER A 166 9.82 7.23 -3.93
CA SER A 166 8.36 7.00 -3.95
C SER A 166 7.92 5.99 -2.89
N MET A 167 8.74 4.98 -2.59
CA MET A 167 8.47 4.04 -1.51
C MET A 167 8.50 4.72 -0.13
N GLY A 168 9.41 5.67 0.08
CA GLY A 168 9.42 6.51 1.29
C GLY A 168 8.13 7.29 1.47
N GLY A 169 7.64 7.93 0.40
CA GLY A 169 6.34 8.63 0.41
C GLY A 169 5.16 7.68 0.67
N GLY A 170 5.16 6.49 0.06
CA GLY A 170 4.17 5.46 0.30
C GLY A 170 4.15 4.96 1.75
N LEU A 171 5.32 4.81 2.36
CA LEU A 171 5.46 4.42 3.76
C LEU A 171 4.85 5.47 4.72
N LEU A 172 5.08 6.75 4.45
CA LEU A 172 4.47 7.83 5.24
C LEU A 172 2.94 7.82 5.10
N GLY A 173 2.42 7.63 3.89
CA GLY A 173 0.99 7.47 3.65
C GLY A 173 0.39 6.26 4.37
N PHE A 174 1.12 5.14 4.39
CA PHE A 174 0.74 3.94 5.12
C PHE A 174 0.69 4.19 6.64
N VAL A 175 1.72 4.82 7.21
CA VAL A 175 1.77 5.17 8.65
C VAL A 175 0.60 6.07 9.01
N ALA A 176 0.31 7.10 8.21
CA ALA A 176 -0.84 7.97 8.40
C ALA A 176 -2.16 7.18 8.36
N SER A 177 -2.35 6.30 7.37
CA SER A 177 -3.52 5.42 7.27
C SER A 177 -3.65 4.49 8.48
N PHE A 178 -2.53 3.99 9.00
CA PHE A 178 -2.50 3.10 10.16
C PHE A 178 -2.89 3.82 11.46
N ILE A 179 -2.45 5.07 11.63
CA ILE A 179 -2.86 5.93 12.75
C ILE A 179 -4.36 6.20 12.70
N VAL A 180 -4.89 6.58 11.53
CA VAL A 180 -6.33 6.80 11.34
C VAL A 180 -7.12 5.51 11.57
N ALA A 181 -6.62 4.35 11.11
CA ALA A 181 -7.21 3.05 11.41
C ALA A 181 -7.30 2.79 12.92
N GLY A 182 -6.27 3.14 13.67
CA GLY A 182 -6.26 3.06 15.13
C GLY A 182 -7.35 3.92 15.76
N ILE A 183 -7.54 5.14 15.28
CA ILE A 183 -8.63 6.01 15.71
C ILE A 183 -9.99 5.36 15.41
N ILE A 184 -10.20 4.87 14.20
CA ILE A 184 -11.43 4.17 13.80
C ILE A 184 -11.68 2.95 14.70
N MET A 185 -10.65 2.16 15.03
CA MET A 185 -10.79 0.99 15.89
C MET A 185 -11.16 1.35 17.34
N ALA A 186 -10.61 2.45 17.87
CA ALA A 186 -10.92 2.92 19.22
C ALA A 186 -12.42 3.26 19.39
N TRP A 187 -13.05 3.78 18.34
CA TRP A 187 -14.49 4.06 18.28
C TRP A 187 -15.25 3.08 17.37
N GLY A 188 -14.75 1.87 17.19
CA GLY A 188 -15.27 0.91 16.21
C GLY A 188 -16.72 0.51 16.45
N ALA A 189 -17.15 0.28 17.71
CA ALA A 189 -18.52 -0.09 18.00
C ALA A 189 -19.53 1.03 17.68
N PRO A 190 -19.39 2.28 18.17
CA PRO A 190 -20.30 3.36 17.78
C PRO A 190 -20.22 3.70 16.30
N GLY A 191 -19.03 3.58 15.68
CA GLY A 191 -18.85 3.76 14.24
C GLY A 191 -19.64 2.76 13.40
N ALA A 192 -19.61 1.47 13.77
CA ALA A 192 -20.38 0.44 13.11
C ALA A 192 -21.89 0.69 13.17
N ILE A 193 -22.41 1.06 14.37
CA ILE A 193 -23.83 1.41 14.57
C ILE A 193 -24.22 2.61 13.70
N SER A 194 -23.34 3.61 13.58
CA SER A 194 -23.62 4.78 12.75
C SER A 194 -23.66 4.41 11.27
N ALA A 195 -22.73 3.56 10.81
CA ALA A 195 -22.71 3.07 9.43
C ALA A 195 -23.98 2.27 9.09
N GLU A 196 -24.43 1.41 10.00
CA GLU A 196 -25.69 0.66 9.86
C GLU A 196 -26.89 1.59 9.76
N ARG A 197 -26.99 2.62 10.62
CA ARG A 197 -28.08 3.60 10.59
C ARG A 197 -28.12 4.38 9.29
N ILE A 198 -26.95 4.79 8.76
CA ILE A 198 -26.83 5.48 7.48
C ILE A 198 -27.29 4.55 6.35
N ALA A 199 -26.81 3.30 6.34
CA ALA A 199 -27.20 2.32 5.32
C ALA A 199 -28.72 2.04 5.34
N MET A 200 -29.31 1.86 6.52
CA MET A 200 -30.77 1.69 6.69
C MET A 200 -31.57 2.91 6.20
N ARG A 201 -31.02 4.11 6.37
CA ARG A 201 -31.70 5.34 5.92
C ARG A 201 -31.64 5.52 4.39
N ILE A 202 -30.58 5.06 3.74
CA ILE A 202 -30.39 5.17 2.29
C ILE A 202 -31.17 4.09 1.53
N THR A 203 -31.27 2.89 2.11
CA THR A 203 -31.92 1.74 1.47
C THR A 203 -33.25 1.41 2.14
N ASP A 204 -33.23 0.40 2.99
CA ASP A 204 -34.30 0.06 3.91
C ASP A 204 -33.66 -0.80 5.05
N GLU A 205 -34.40 -1.02 6.14
CA GLU A 205 -33.84 -1.64 7.35
C GLU A 205 -33.20 -3.00 7.10
N ARG A 206 -33.85 -3.86 6.31
CA ARG A 206 -33.37 -5.23 6.02
C ARG A 206 -32.16 -5.19 5.07
N LYS A 207 -32.20 -4.37 4.04
CA LYS A 207 -31.11 -4.23 3.06
C LYS A 207 -29.90 -3.50 3.64
N GLY A 208 -30.11 -2.48 4.47
CA GLY A 208 -29.04 -1.73 5.12
C GLY A 208 -28.16 -2.61 6.00
N LEU A 209 -28.79 -3.44 6.85
CA LEU A 209 -28.07 -4.41 7.69
C LEU A 209 -27.33 -5.48 6.85
N ALA A 210 -27.97 -5.98 5.79
CA ALA A 210 -27.34 -6.95 4.89
C ALA A 210 -26.13 -6.34 4.16
N LEU A 211 -26.24 -5.09 3.72
CA LEU A 211 -25.18 -4.37 3.01
C LEU A 211 -23.95 -4.14 3.88
N THR A 212 -24.12 -3.63 5.10
CA THR A 212 -23.00 -3.41 6.04
C THR A 212 -22.30 -4.70 6.43
N LYS A 213 -23.07 -5.78 6.65
CA LYS A 213 -22.52 -7.11 6.91
C LYS A 213 -21.75 -7.65 5.72
N LEU A 214 -22.30 -7.50 4.51
CA LEU A 214 -21.63 -7.92 3.27
C LEU A 214 -20.33 -7.15 3.05
N CYS A 215 -20.33 -5.82 3.16
CA CYS A 215 -19.13 -5.00 3.04
C CYS A 215 -18.04 -5.42 4.03
N THR A 216 -18.41 -5.58 5.31
CA THR A 216 -17.45 -5.98 6.35
C THR A 216 -16.87 -7.37 6.10
N SER A 217 -17.71 -8.35 5.70
CA SER A 217 -17.26 -9.70 5.41
C SER A 217 -16.37 -9.75 4.16
N THR A 218 -16.71 -8.97 3.13
CA THR A 218 -15.90 -8.89 1.90
C THR A 218 -14.53 -8.28 2.19
N ILE A 219 -14.46 -7.16 2.91
CA ILE A 219 -13.18 -6.54 3.30
C ILE A 219 -12.31 -7.56 4.06
N ARG A 220 -12.87 -8.26 5.02
CA ARG A 220 -12.12 -9.29 5.78
C ARG A 220 -11.69 -10.46 4.90
N ALA A 221 -12.55 -10.93 4.01
CA ALA A 221 -12.21 -12.04 3.11
C ALA A 221 -11.06 -11.67 2.17
N VAL A 222 -11.08 -10.46 1.59
CA VAL A 222 -9.99 -9.96 0.74
C VAL A 222 -8.70 -9.82 1.54
N ALA A 223 -8.75 -9.23 2.73
CA ALA A 223 -7.57 -9.09 3.58
C ALA A 223 -6.96 -10.44 3.99
N MET A 224 -7.80 -11.43 4.34
CA MET A 224 -7.35 -12.80 4.63
C MET A 224 -6.73 -13.46 3.38
N GLY A 225 -7.27 -13.19 2.21
CA GLY A 225 -6.69 -13.64 0.93
C GLY A 225 -5.29 -13.06 0.71
N VAL A 226 -5.10 -11.76 0.93
CA VAL A 226 -3.77 -11.11 0.83
C VAL A 226 -2.78 -11.71 1.80
N ILE A 227 -3.18 -11.92 3.06
CA ILE A 227 -2.33 -12.56 4.08
C ILE A 227 -1.98 -14.00 3.65
N GLY A 228 -2.95 -14.74 3.12
CA GLY A 228 -2.73 -16.11 2.61
C GLY A 228 -1.72 -16.15 1.47
N VAL A 229 -1.85 -15.25 0.49
CA VAL A 229 -0.89 -15.13 -0.62
C VAL A 229 0.50 -14.75 -0.11
N ALA A 230 0.60 -13.76 0.79
CA ALA A 230 1.87 -13.36 1.40
C ALA A 230 2.54 -14.52 2.16
N PHE A 231 1.76 -15.36 2.85
CA PHE A 231 2.25 -16.53 3.55
C PHE A 231 2.82 -17.57 2.58
N ILE A 232 2.11 -17.87 1.48
CA ILE A 232 2.57 -18.81 0.45
C ILE A 232 3.85 -18.28 -0.20
N GLN A 233 3.92 -16.98 -0.53
CA GLN A 233 5.11 -16.35 -1.10
C GLN A 233 6.31 -16.44 -0.16
N ALA A 234 6.13 -16.14 1.12
CA ALA A 234 7.17 -16.23 2.13
C ALA A 234 7.66 -17.68 2.31
N LEU A 235 6.74 -18.65 2.27
CA LEU A 235 7.07 -20.07 2.38
C LEU A 235 7.90 -20.53 1.17
N LEU A 236 7.49 -20.19 -0.05
CA LEU A 236 8.24 -20.52 -1.26
C LEU A 236 9.63 -19.87 -1.25
N ALA A 237 9.74 -18.59 -0.88
CA ALA A 237 11.02 -17.89 -0.75
C ALA A 237 11.90 -18.56 0.31
N GLY A 238 11.34 -18.91 1.48
CA GLY A 238 12.07 -19.61 2.54
C GLY A 238 12.59 -20.99 2.12
N VAL A 239 11.79 -21.76 1.38
CA VAL A 239 12.22 -23.07 0.83
C VAL A 239 13.37 -22.88 -0.15
N ILE A 240 13.25 -21.94 -1.10
CA ILE A 240 14.30 -21.68 -2.09
C ILE A 240 15.59 -21.23 -1.41
N MET A 241 15.53 -20.34 -0.44
CA MET A 241 16.68 -19.86 0.33
C MET A 241 17.31 -20.99 1.15
N SER A 242 16.51 -21.89 1.74
CA SER A 242 16.99 -23.06 2.46
C SER A 242 17.76 -24.01 1.55
N LEU A 243 17.24 -24.29 0.35
CA LEU A 243 17.91 -25.11 -0.66
C LEU A 243 19.20 -24.46 -1.19
N ALA A 244 19.23 -23.13 -1.24
CA ALA A 244 20.44 -22.37 -1.62
C ALA A 244 21.49 -22.28 -0.49
N GLY A 245 21.22 -22.84 0.69
CA GLY A 245 22.16 -22.83 1.83
C GLY A 245 22.33 -21.46 2.49
N ILE A 246 21.39 -20.53 2.31
CA ILE A 246 21.46 -19.19 2.89
C ILE A 246 21.26 -19.28 4.41
N PRO A 247 22.13 -18.68 5.23
CA PRO A 247 21.95 -18.68 6.68
C PRO A 247 20.76 -17.81 7.10
N ALA A 248 20.18 -18.10 8.27
CA ALA A 248 19.09 -17.30 8.87
C ALA A 248 17.78 -17.27 8.06
N VAL A 249 17.43 -18.32 7.30
CA VAL A 249 16.20 -18.44 6.49
C VAL A 249 14.94 -18.05 7.26
N GLY A 250 14.86 -18.36 8.56
CA GLY A 250 13.70 -18.00 9.39
C GLY A 250 13.47 -16.48 9.51
N ILE A 251 14.55 -15.71 9.57
CA ILE A 251 14.46 -14.23 9.60
C ILE A 251 13.95 -13.72 8.25
N PHE A 252 14.51 -14.23 7.16
CA PHE A 252 14.07 -13.88 5.80
C PHE A 252 12.61 -14.28 5.55
N PHE A 253 12.17 -15.43 6.05
CA PHE A 253 10.77 -15.86 5.97
C PHE A 253 9.84 -14.86 6.65
N VAL A 254 10.13 -14.49 7.90
CA VAL A 254 9.31 -13.51 8.64
C VAL A 254 9.32 -12.16 7.95
N LEU A 255 10.48 -11.72 7.47
CA LEU A 255 10.63 -10.47 6.74
C LEU A 255 9.82 -10.48 5.44
N ALA A 256 9.94 -11.54 4.64
CA ALA A 256 9.17 -11.72 3.40
C ALA A 256 7.66 -11.76 3.67
N LEU A 257 7.22 -12.38 4.77
CA LEU A 257 5.83 -12.41 5.17
C LEU A 257 5.30 -11.00 5.51
N ILE A 258 6.04 -10.25 6.32
CA ILE A 258 5.66 -8.89 6.72
C ILE A 258 5.59 -7.97 5.50
N LEU A 259 6.60 -8.00 4.65
CA LEU A 259 6.66 -7.19 3.44
C LEU A 259 5.62 -7.62 2.40
N GLY A 260 5.34 -8.92 2.30
CA GLY A 260 4.27 -9.45 1.47
C GLY A 260 2.88 -8.95 1.90
N ILE A 261 2.60 -8.89 3.21
CA ILE A 261 1.37 -8.30 3.75
C ILE A 261 1.32 -6.79 3.46
N ALA A 262 2.46 -6.09 3.55
CA ALA A 262 2.58 -4.68 3.20
C ALA A 262 2.56 -4.42 1.68
N GLN A 263 2.47 -5.49 0.86
CA GLN A 263 2.49 -5.45 -0.62
C GLN A 263 3.79 -4.85 -1.19
N VAL A 264 4.88 -4.92 -0.45
CA VAL A 264 6.21 -4.56 -0.94
C VAL A 264 6.74 -5.71 -1.82
N PRO A 265 7.30 -5.43 -3.01
CA PRO A 265 7.81 -6.47 -3.88
C PRO A 265 8.86 -7.36 -3.21
N VAL A 266 8.62 -8.66 -3.18
CA VAL A 266 9.51 -9.65 -2.51
C VAL A 266 10.92 -9.64 -3.10
N ILE A 267 11.08 -9.22 -4.35
CA ILE A 267 12.39 -9.07 -5.00
C ILE A 267 13.35 -8.16 -4.23
N LEU A 268 12.83 -7.23 -3.43
CA LEU A 268 13.64 -6.37 -2.56
C LEU A 268 14.27 -7.15 -1.39
N VAL A 269 13.71 -8.29 -1.02
CA VAL A 269 14.21 -9.17 0.04
C VAL A 269 15.20 -10.21 -0.52
N THR A 270 14.96 -10.63 -1.76
CA THR A 270 15.68 -11.75 -2.39
C THR A 270 16.72 -11.29 -3.41
N GLY A 271 16.77 -10.01 -3.75
CA GLY A 271 17.64 -9.45 -4.77
C GLY A 271 19.04 -9.03 -4.32
N PRO A 272 19.28 -8.62 -3.05
CA PRO A 272 20.64 -8.43 -2.55
C PRO A 272 21.25 -9.76 -2.18
#